data_9d54b838bc7c120c5acc7f62d7a440da
#
_entry.id   9d54b838bc7c120c5acc7f62d7a440da
#
_cell.length_a   1.000
_cell.length_b   1.000
_cell.length_c   1.000
_cell.angle_alpha   90.00
_cell.angle_beta   90.00
_cell.angle_gamma   90.00
#
_symmetry.space_group_name_H-M   'P 1'
#
loop_
_entity.id
_entity.type
_entity.pdbx_description
1 polymer ?
#
loop_
_entity_poly.entity_id
_entity_poly.type
_entity_poly.pdbx_seq_one_letter_code
_entity_poly.pdbx_strand_id
1 'polypeptide(L)'
;LKDTADIDIFIKLDADSNRTDLEHSLEIGKNTLNSLKGYSWSLRYSEHPYIEAETKFLGKIIKINIVSCFDVNPKDWKSAADRSPHHTDYILDKFTPKMKDEVRILKQFLISNKIYGAEIKIQGFSGYVCELLILKYKNFNNVLKHMGDFSPETSIYFDESHSKFTKLHDSPLIMLDPVDPKRNLGTAISSQNLNKFIYLSTKFLNNPSNKFFISSKTKFNESLSDNLILVYFKHDKKTIDTLWGQLRRSFNHTSNYLSKNNFNVIRSTISSNDIDQSAFIFLLENLSISNTRLHIGPSSHMKNESIAFIQKNKRQSLSFWINSDGKLNSLQPRQYPRIKDLITSSINSNNVLGIAPGIK
;
A
#
# COMPACT_ATOMS: atom_id res chain seq x y z
N LEU A 1 24.53 0.76 -9.91
CA LEU A 1 23.27 1.33 -10.37
C LEU A 1 22.72 0.47 -11.49
N LYS A 2 21.43 0.13 -11.42
CA LYS A 2 20.71 -0.58 -12.48
C LYS A 2 20.54 0.30 -13.73
N ASP A 3 19.84 -0.19 -14.72
CA ASP A 3 19.63 0.46 -16.01
C ASP A 3 18.84 1.78 -15.95
N THR A 4 18.32 2.15 -14.79
CA THR A 4 17.68 3.43 -14.48
C THR A 4 18.34 4.07 -13.26
N ALA A 5 18.55 5.37 -13.29
CA ALA A 5 18.97 6.20 -12.16
C ALA A 5 17.94 7.30 -11.95
N ASP A 6 17.63 7.60 -10.70
CA ASP A 6 16.78 8.73 -10.31
C ASP A 6 17.66 9.80 -9.68
N ILE A 7 17.50 11.05 -10.13
CA ILE A 7 18.18 12.24 -9.61
C ILE A 7 17.09 13.18 -9.12
N ASP A 8 17.14 13.51 -7.83
CA ASP A 8 16.22 14.49 -7.25
C ASP A 8 16.96 15.83 -7.08
N ILE A 9 16.43 16.88 -7.71
CA ILE A 9 16.93 18.25 -7.63
C ILE A 9 15.94 19.06 -6.82
N PHE A 10 16.40 19.65 -5.71
CA PHE A 10 15.57 20.49 -4.86
C PHE A 10 15.85 21.97 -5.12
N ILE A 11 14.81 22.73 -5.51
CA ILE A 11 14.85 24.19 -5.58
C ILE A 11 14.41 24.68 -4.20
N LYS A 12 15.35 25.22 -3.44
CA LYS A 12 15.08 25.76 -2.12
C LYS A 12 14.62 27.21 -2.23
N LEU A 13 13.51 27.53 -1.60
CA LEU A 13 12.93 28.86 -1.48
C LEU A 13 13.10 29.35 -0.05
N ASP A 14 13.25 30.67 0.10
CA ASP A 14 13.35 31.29 1.42
C ASP A 14 12.15 30.93 2.31
N ALA A 15 12.41 30.87 3.61
CA ALA A 15 11.39 30.51 4.60
C ALA A 15 10.14 31.42 4.55
N ASP A 16 10.28 32.67 4.15
CA ASP A 16 9.19 33.63 4.06
C ASP A 16 8.35 33.52 2.76
N SER A 17 8.82 32.72 1.80
CA SER A 17 8.10 32.48 0.54
C SER A 17 6.74 31.81 0.80
N ASN A 18 5.81 32.05 -0.11
CA ASN A 18 4.46 31.49 -0.04
C ASN A 18 4.28 30.28 -0.97
N ARG A 19 3.09 29.67 -0.94
CA ARG A 19 2.80 28.49 -1.74
C ARG A 19 2.79 28.76 -3.25
N THR A 20 2.44 29.97 -3.69
CA THR A 20 2.44 30.34 -5.09
C THR A 20 3.87 30.42 -5.63
N ASP A 21 4.84 30.77 -4.78
CA ASP A 21 6.24 30.84 -5.15
C ASP A 21 6.82 29.44 -5.45
N LEU A 22 6.31 28.36 -4.81
CA LEU A 22 6.66 26.98 -5.17
C LEU A 22 6.29 26.65 -6.63
N GLU A 23 5.15 27.13 -7.10
CA GLU A 23 4.71 26.89 -8.48
C GLU A 23 5.55 27.72 -9.46
N HIS A 24 5.83 28.98 -9.12
CA HIS A 24 6.67 29.85 -9.95
C HIS A 24 8.11 29.35 -10.05
N SER A 25 8.67 28.79 -8.98
CA SER A 25 10.04 28.28 -9.01
C SER A 25 10.22 27.10 -9.97
N LEU A 26 9.16 26.33 -10.24
CA LEU A 26 9.17 25.26 -11.24
C LEU A 26 9.30 25.79 -12.68
N GLU A 27 8.93 27.05 -12.94
CA GLU A 27 9.14 27.67 -14.27
C GLU A 27 10.63 27.75 -14.62
N ILE A 28 11.51 27.93 -13.64
CA ILE A 28 12.95 27.86 -13.82
C ILE A 28 13.36 26.49 -14.35
N GLY A 29 12.87 25.43 -13.70
CA GLY A 29 13.11 24.04 -14.13
C GLY A 29 12.57 23.74 -15.52
N LYS A 30 11.34 24.19 -15.84
CA LYS A 30 10.72 24.04 -17.17
C LYS A 30 11.53 24.75 -18.24
N ASN A 31 11.90 26.01 -18.01
CA ASN A 31 12.67 26.81 -18.95
C ASN A 31 14.06 26.20 -19.21
N THR A 32 14.71 25.71 -18.15
CA THR A 32 15.99 25.01 -18.27
C THR A 32 15.85 23.75 -19.11
N LEU A 33 14.87 22.90 -18.85
CA LEU A 33 14.65 21.67 -19.63
C LEU A 33 14.26 21.94 -21.08
N ASN A 34 13.48 22.99 -21.35
CA ASN A 34 13.11 23.39 -22.71
C ASN A 34 14.32 23.92 -23.52
N SER A 35 15.31 24.49 -22.85
CA SER A 35 16.56 24.96 -23.49
C SER A 35 17.54 23.82 -23.80
N LEU A 36 17.38 22.65 -23.18
CA LEU A 36 18.26 21.50 -23.32
C LEU A 36 17.71 20.51 -24.35
N LYS A 37 18.60 19.91 -25.16
CA LYS A 37 18.22 18.86 -26.12
C LYS A 37 18.28 17.47 -25.45
N GLY A 38 17.35 16.59 -25.85
CA GLY A 38 17.35 15.18 -25.42
C GLY A 38 16.64 14.89 -24.10
N TYR A 39 15.86 15.86 -23.60
CA TYR A 39 15.02 15.70 -22.41
C TYR A 39 13.54 15.66 -22.84
N SER A 40 12.79 14.78 -22.21
CA SER A 40 11.33 14.83 -22.19
C SER A 40 10.88 15.05 -20.76
N TRP A 41 9.87 15.88 -20.53
CA TRP A 41 9.39 16.15 -19.18
C TRP A 41 7.87 16.27 -19.10
N SER A 42 7.33 16.07 -17.91
CA SER A 42 5.92 16.26 -17.59
C SER A 42 5.78 16.79 -16.17
N LEU A 43 4.75 17.61 -15.97
CA LEU A 43 4.36 18.05 -14.64
C LEU A 43 3.64 16.91 -13.94
N ARG A 44 4.05 16.60 -12.71
CA ARG A 44 3.42 15.63 -11.83
C ARG A 44 2.88 16.33 -10.60
N TYR A 45 1.93 15.70 -9.96
CA TYR A 45 1.29 16.22 -8.75
C TYR A 45 1.36 15.17 -7.65
N SER A 46 1.92 15.57 -6.50
CA SER A 46 1.86 14.86 -5.24
C SER A 46 1.18 15.78 -4.23
N GLU A 47 1.82 16.17 -3.16
CA GLU A 47 1.34 17.26 -2.29
C GLU A 47 1.45 18.63 -3.00
N HIS A 48 2.51 18.80 -3.80
CA HIS A 48 2.75 19.94 -4.68
C HIS A 48 3.12 19.47 -6.08
N PRO A 49 2.97 20.32 -7.11
CA PRO A 49 3.48 20.00 -8.43
C PRO A 49 5.00 19.86 -8.41
N TYR A 50 5.52 18.95 -9.22
CA TYR A 50 6.94 18.75 -9.47
C TYR A 50 7.15 18.36 -10.93
N ILE A 51 8.38 18.51 -11.44
CA ILE A 51 8.73 18.12 -12.80
C ILE A 51 9.39 16.75 -12.77
N GLU A 52 8.85 15.81 -13.52
CA GLU A 52 9.49 14.54 -13.84
C GLU A 52 10.05 14.64 -15.25
N ALA A 53 11.37 14.59 -15.39
CA ALA A 53 12.05 14.61 -16.67
C ALA A 53 12.79 13.29 -16.90
N GLU A 54 12.95 12.91 -18.15
CA GLU A 54 13.71 11.74 -18.57
C GLU A 54 14.72 12.12 -19.64
N THR A 55 15.91 11.54 -19.55
CA THR A 55 16.95 11.64 -20.58
C THR A 55 17.67 10.31 -20.75
N LYS A 56 18.39 10.15 -21.87
CA LYS A 56 19.24 8.98 -22.10
C LYS A 56 20.72 9.39 -21.94
N PHE A 57 21.42 8.72 -21.07
CA PHE A 57 22.86 8.86 -20.89
C PHE A 57 23.54 7.48 -20.92
N LEU A 58 24.53 7.32 -21.80
CA LEU A 58 25.24 6.06 -22.03
C LEU A 58 24.30 4.85 -22.25
N GLY A 59 23.22 5.07 -23.02
CA GLY A 59 22.23 4.04 -23.33
C GLY A 59 21.24 3.72 -22.19
N LYS A 60 21.35 4.37 -21.05
CA LYS A 60 20.46 4.20 -19.89
C LYS A 60 19.48 5.36 -19.76
N ILE A 61 18.27 5.08 -19.30
CA ILE A 61 17.28 6.10 -18.97
C ILE A 61 17.61 6.64 -17.59
N ILE A 62 17.74 7.96 -17.51
CA ILE A 62 17.89 8.70 -16.26
C ILE A 62 16.61 9.49 -16.04
N LYS A 63 16.01 9.31 -14.87
CA LYS A 63 14.89 10.12 -14.39
C LYS A 63 15.41 11.26 -13.52
N ILE A 64 14.86 12.45 -13.73
CA ILE A 64 15.20 13.64 -12.99
C ILE A 64 13.91 14.22 -12.44
N ASN A 65 13.82 14.32 -11.11
CA ASN A 65 12.71 14.98 -10.45
C ASN A 65 13.17 16.35 -9.99
N ILE A 66 12.50 17.41 -10.40
CA ILE A 66 12.76 18.77 -9.93
C ILE A 66 11.60 19.14 -9.01
N VAL A 67 11.93 19.33 -7.74
CA VAL A 67 10.96 19.54 -6.65
C VAL A 67 11.30 20.85 -5.95
N SER A 68 10.31 21.71 -5.78
CA SER A 68 10.47 22.93 -4.99
C SER A 68 10.18 22.61 -3.51
N CYS A 69 10.98 23.20 -2.62
CA CYS A 69 10.81 23.08 -1.17
C CYS A 69 11.19 24.41 -0.48
N PHE A 70 10.76 24.59 0.76
CA PHE A 70 11.18 25.71 1.57
C PHE A 70 12.47 25.37 2.34
N ASP A 71 13.36 26.35 2.44
CA ASP A 71 14.56 26.25 3.28
C ASP A 71 14.21 26.66 4.72
N VAL A 72 13.62 25.71 5.44
CA VAL A 72 13.12 25.89 6.81
C VAL A 72 13.88 25.01 7.80
N ASN A 73 13.92 25.43 9.05
CA ASN A 73 14.48 24.61 10.11
C ASN A 73 13.62 23.38 10.41
N PRO A 74 14.22 22.30 10.92
CA PRO A 74 13.46 21.17 11.45
C PRO A 74 12.40 21.64 12.45
N LYS A 75 11.15 21.15 12.32
CA LYS A 75 9.90 21.49 13.02
C LYS A 75 9.05 22.58 12.36
N ASP A 76 9.60 23.43 11.50
CA ASP A 76 8.89 24.54 10.85
C ASP A 76 8.42 24.14 9.43
N TRP A 77 8.18 22.84 9.20
CA TRP A 77 7.81 22.28 7.91
C TRP A 77 6.58 22.96 7.33
N LYS A 78 6.69 23.48 6.11
CA LYS A 78 5.59 24.05 5.33
C LYS A 78 5.07 23.07 4.28
N SER A 79 5.91 22.12 3.86
CA SER A 79 5.56 21.05 2.91
C SER A 79 6.26 19.73 3.26
N ALA A 80 5.78 18.63 2.68
CA ALA A 80 6.44 17.34 2.85
C ALA A 80 7.84 17.31 2.21
N ALA A 81 8.04 18.05 1.13
CA ALA A 81 9.30 18.11 0.40
C ALA A 81 10.44 18.75 1.21
N ASP A 82 10.12 19.63 2.16
CA ASP A 82 11.11 20.36 2.97
C ASP A 82 12.02 19.44 3.78
N ARG A 83 11.52 18.25 4.12
CA ARG A 83 12.30 17.25 4.87
C ARG A 83 13.40 16.57 4.05
N SER A 84 13.23 16.52 2.73
CA SER A 84 14.09 15.71 1.87
C SER A 84 15.57 16.15 1.85
N PRO A 85 15.90 17.44 1.78
CA PRO A 85 17.29 17.90 1.96
C PRO A 85 17.87 17.48 3.32
N HIS A 86 17.10 17.66 4.39
CA HIS A 86 17.55 17.30 5.76
C HIS A 86 17.73 15.79 5.93
N HIS A 87 16.92 14.95 5.26
CA HIS A 87 17.12 13.49 5.23
C HIS A 87 18.47 13.16 4.57
N THR A 88 18.79 13.82 3.45
CA THR A 88 20.05 13.62 2.74
C THR A 88 21.24 13.99 3.62
N ASP A 89 21.20 15.17 4.25
CA ASP A 89 22.25 15.65 5.13
C ASP A 89 22.44 14.70 6.34
N TYR A 90 21.34 14.26 6.96
CA TYR A 90 21.37 13.33 8.09
C TYR A 90 22.04 11.99 7.72
N ILE A 91 21.77 11.46 6.53
CA ILE A 91 22.38 10.22 6.06
C ILE A 91 23.85 10.44 5.69
N LEU A 92 24.18 11.53 4.97
CA LEU A 92 25.55 11.81 4.56
C LEU A 92 26.49 11.98 5.75
N ASP A 93 26.03 12.66 6.81
CA ASP A 93 26.80 12.87 8.04
C ASP A 93 27.15 11.55 8.77
N LYS A 94 26.29 10.55 8.70
CA LYS A 94 26.37 9.32 9.51
C LYS A 94 26.82 8.08 8.75
N PHE A 95 26.85 8.14 7.42
CA PHE A 95 27.13 6.96 6.60
C PHE A 95 28.62 6.77 6.33
N THR A 96 29.08 5.54 6.58
CA THR A 96 30.36 5.07 6.08
C THR A 96 30.23 4.50 4.66
N PRO A 97 31.33 4.44 3.87
CA PRO A 97 31.32 3.79 2.56
C PRO A 97 30.76 2.35 2.61
N LYS A 98 31.11 1.57 3.62
CA LYS A 98 30.62 0.20 3.81
C LYS A 98 29.11 0.14 3.99
N MET A 99 28.50 1.08 4.71
CA MET A 99 27.03 1.12 4.89
C MET A 99 26.31 1.32 3.55
N LYS A 100 26.89 2.05 2.60
CA LYS A 100 26.30 2.23 1.25
C LYS A 100 26.14 0.91 0.51
N ASP A 101 27.08 -0.01 0.65
CA ASP A 101 27.00 -1.35 0.05
C ASP A 101 25.95 -2.22 0.76
N GLU A 102 25.92 -2.16 2.07
CA GLU A 102 24.90 -2.87 2.87
C GLU A 102 23.46 -2.42 2.51
N VAL A 103 23.26 -1.12 2.28
CA VAL A 103 21.96 -0.60 1.77
C VAL A 103 21.63 -1.16 0.39
N ARG A 104 22.60 -1.25 -0.52
CA ARG A 104 22.36 -1.82 -1.86
C ARG A 104 21.95 -3.29 -1.77
N ILE A 105 22.58 -4.05 -0.88
CA ILE A 105 22.23 -5.45 -0.63
C ILE A 105 20.78 -5.54 -0.09
N LEU A 106 20.44 -4.73 0.91
CA LEU A 106 19.09 -4.70 1.47
C LEU A 106 18.06 -4.28 0.42
N LYS A 107 18.30 -3.21 -0.34
CA LYS A 107 17.42 -2.78 -1.43
C LYS A 107 17.23 -3.91 -2.46
N GLN A 108 18.30 -4.60 -2.87
CA GLN A 108 18.19 -5.71 -3.82
C GLN A 108 17.37 -6.89 -3.26
N PHE A 109 17.53 -7.23 -1.99
CA PHE A 109 16.73 -8.23 -1.31
C PHE A 109 15.24 -7.88 -1.34
N LEU A 110 14.89 -6.64 -0.98
CA LEU A 110 13.49 -6.16 -0.97
C LEU A 110 12.89 -6.06 -2.38
N ILE A 111 13.66 -5.60 -3.38
CA ILE A 111 13.24 -5.50 -4.79
C ILE A 111 12.91 -6.88 -5.33
N SER A 112 13.80 -7.85 -5.14
CA SER A 112 13.62 -9.21 -5.67
C SER A 112 12.42 -9.92 -5.07
N ASN A 113 12.07 -9.54 -3.84
CA ASN A 113 10.90 -10.04 -3.13
C ASN A 113 9.65 -9.15 -3.29
N LYS A 114 9.68 -8.11 -4.13
CA LYS A 114 8.54 -7.23 -4.47
C LYS A 114 7.94 -6.50 -3.25
N ILE A 115 8.81 -6.04 -2.35
CA ILE A 115 8.44 -5.26 -1.15
C ILE A 115 9.28 -3.98 -0.99
N TYR A 116 9.99 -3.56 -2.04
CA TYR A 116 10.72 -2.29 -2.11
C TYR A 116 9.88 -1.23 -2.81
N GLY A 117 9.70 -0.07 -2.18
CA GLY A 117 8.95 1.08 -2.68
C GLY A 117 7.80 1.45 -1.74
N ALA A 118 7.62 2.74 -1.47
CA ALA A 118 6.57 3.28 -0.60
C ALA A 118 5.29 3.65 -1.37
N GLU A 119 5.32 3.51 -2.70
CA GLU A 119 4.20 3.84 -3.59
C GLU A 119 2.95 3.03 -3.22
N ILE A 120 1.78 3.60 -3.41
CA ILE A 120 0.48 2.95 -3.12
C ILE A 120 0.37 1.59 -3.83
N LYS A 121 1.00 1.45 -5.00
CA LYS A 121 1.07 0.20 -5.75
C LYS A 121 1.76 -0.92 -4.96
N ILE A 122 2.86 -0.61 -4.28
CA ILE A 122 3.71 -1.60 -3.60
C ILE A 122 3.39 -1.65 -2.10
N GLN A 123 3.31 -0.50 -1.44
CA GLN A 123 3.14 -0.38 0.03
C GLN A 123 4.26 -1.12 0.79
N GLY A 124 5.49 -0.91 0.35
CA GLY A 124 6.68 -1.55 0.88
C GLY A 124 7.65 -0.54 1.52
N PHE A 125 8.90 -0.93 1.58
CA PHE A 125 9.98 -0.19 2.24
C PHE A 125 10.60 0.84 1.29
N SER A 126 10.59 2.12 1.66
CA SER A 126 11.24 3.18 0.89
C SER A 126 12.77 3.09 0.94
N GLY A 127 13.44 3.80 0.03
CA GLY A 127 14.90 3.90 0.03
C GLY A 127 15.45 4.45 1.34
N TYR A 128 14.81 5.51 1.86
CA TYR A 128 15.20 6.15 3.12
C TYR A 128 15.01 5.22 4.33
N VAL A 129 13.92 4.45 4.37
CA VAL A 129 13.72 3.41 5.41
C VAL A 129 14.83 2.37 5.36
N CYS A 130 15.28 1.93 4.17
CA CYS A 130 16.40 1.00 4.06
C CYS A 130 17.72 1.60 4.60
N GLU A 131 17.97 2.87 4.31
CA GLU A 131 19.14 3.59 4.80
C GLU A 131 19.11 3.68 6.33
N LEU A 132 17.99 4.07 6.89
CA LEU A 132 17.83 4.15 8.35
C LEU A 132 17.93 2.78 9.04
N LEU A 133 17.41 1.72 8.46
CA LEU A 133 17.58 0.37 9.00
C LEU A 133 19.07 -0.03 9.05
N ILE A 134 19.82 0.24 7.99
CA ILE A 134 21.27 -0.01 7.99
C ILE A 134 22.00 0.91 8.98
N LEU A 135 21.59 2.17 9.09
CA LEU A 135 22.16 3.08 10.08
C LEU A 135 21.97 2.58 11.51
N LYS A 136 20.76 2.10 11.84
CA LYS A 136 20.40 1.57 13.18
C LYS A 136 21.14 0.26 13.48
N TYR A 137 21.11 -0.69 12.53
CA TYR A 137 21.58 -2.06 12.78
C TYR A 137 22.93 -2.37 12.15
N LYS A 138 23.56 -1.40 11.47
CA LYS A 138 24.95 -1.37 10.94
C LYS A 138 25.20 -2.19 9.67
N ASN A 139 24.51 -3.30 9.44
CA ASN A 139 24.68 -4.14 8.25
C ASN A 139 23.42 -4.95 7.94
N PHE A 140 23.38 -5.52 6.73
CA PHE A 140 22.26 -6.31 6.21
C PHE A 140 21.88 -7.49 7.13
N ASN A 141 22.86 -8.27 7.57
CA ASN A 141 22.58 -9.44 8.42
C ASN A 141 21.94 -9.06 9.77
N ASN A 142 22.40 -7.98 10.37
CA ASN A 142 21.81 -7.48 11.61
C ASN A 142 20.38 -6.94 11.39
N VAL A 143 20.13 -6.25 10.26
CA VAL A 143 18.76 -5.86 9.89
C VAL A 143 17.87 -7.10 9.82
N LEU A 144 18.31 -8.17 9.12
CA LEU A 144 17.51 -9.39 9.03
C LEU A 144 17.29 -10.07 10.38
N LYS A 145 18.28 -10.09 11.27
CA LYS A 145 18.10 -10.62 12.64
C LYS A 145 17.02 -9.86 13.38
N HIS A 146 17.15 -8.52 13.46
CA HIS A 146 16.15 -7.71 14.17
C HIS A 146 14.77 -7.75 13.52
N MET A 147 14.69 -7.84 12.20
CA MET A 147 13.40 -7.99 11.51
C MET A 147 12.82 -9.39 11.67
N GLY A 148 13.65 -10.44 11.76
CA GLY A 148 13.19 -11.81 12.05
C GLY A 148 12.58 -11.96 13.45
N ASP A 149 13.10 -11.19 14.41
CA ASP A 149 12.65 -11.15 15.80
C ASP A 149 11.62 -10.03 16.08
N PHE A 150 11.16 -9.35 15.00
CA PHE A 150 10.25 -8.22 15.13
C PHE A 150 8.88 -8.64 15.69
N SER A 151 8.42 -7.91 16.71
CA SER A 151 7.07 -8.05 17.26
C SER A 151 6.24 -6.76 17.03
N PRO A 152 4.89 -6.83 17.05
CA PRO A 152 4.03 -5.66 16.89
C PRO A 152 4.26 -4.55 17.92
N GLU A 153 4.85 -4.88 19.06
CA GLU A 153 5.17 -3.92 20.12
C GLU A 153 6.51 -3.20 19.87
N THR A 154 7.28 -3.66 18.87
CA THR A 154 8.59 -3.11 18.56
C THR A 154 8.42 -1.78 17.82
N SER A 155 9.05 -0.73 18.35
CA SER A 155 9.16 0.57 17.69
C SER A 155 10.62 0.89 17.40
N ILE A 156 10.87 1.50 16.24
CA ILE A 156 12.22 1.89 15.82
C ILE A 156 12.35 3.41 15.94
N TYR A 157 13.29 3.87 16.73
CA TYR A 157 13.64 5.28 16.87
C TYR A 157 15.16 5.41 17.03
N PHE A 158 15.68 6.61 16.82
CA PHE A 158 17.12 6.89 16.75
C PHE A 158 17.64 7.67 17.96
N ASP A 159 16.72 8.23 18.74
CA ASP A 159 16.98 8.95 19.99
C ASP A 159 15.92 8.54 21.01
N GLU A 160 16.35 8.21 22.22
CA GLU A 160 15.45 7.75 23.31
C GLU A 160 14.39 8.82 23.67
N SER A 161 14.74 10.10 23.55
CA SER A 161 13.79 11.20 23.79
C SER A 161 12.60 11.19 22.81
N HIS A 162 12.72 10.51 21.68
CA HIS A 162 11.66 10.37 20.68
C HIS A 162 10.66 9.26 21.00
N SER A 163 10.99 8.34 21.93
CA SER A 163 10.13 7.19 22.28
C SER A 163 8.69 7.59 22.64
N LYS A 164 8.49 8.76 23.25
CA LYS A 164 7.16 9.30 23.57
C LYS A 164 6.24 9.50 22.36
N PHE A 165 6.79 9.71 21.16
CA PHE A 165 6.02 9.93 19.94
C PHE A 165 5.50 8.63 19.32
N THR A 166 5.98 7.46 19.74
CA THR A 166 5.48 6.17 19.25
C THR A 166 3.99 6.00 19.50
N LYS A 167 3.49 6.52 20.61
CA LYS A 167 2.06 6.48 21.00
C LYS A 167 1.13 7.27 20.09
N LEU A 168 1.67 8.12 19.20
CA LEU A 168 0.89 8.90 18.24
C LEU A 168 0.47 8.07 17.00
N HIS A 169 1.00 6.87 16.88
CA HIS A 169 0.86 6.08 15.66
C HIS A 169 0.21 4.73 15.95
N ASP A 170 -0.73 4.37 15.05
CA ASP A 170 -1.34 3.05 14.96
C ASP A 170 -1.06 2.49 13.56
N SER A 171 0.05 1.80 13.42
CA SER A 171 0.46 1.20 12.14
C SER A 171 1.28 -0.07 12.39
N PRO A 172 1.32 -1.00 11.42
CA PRO A 172 2.03 -2.27 11.56
C PRO A 172 3.51 -2.12 11.90
N LEU A 173 4.15 -1.07 11.40
CA LEU A 173 5.52 -0.69 11.75
C LEU A 173 5.52 0.75 12.26
N ILE A 174 6.03 0.95 13.46
CA ILE A 174 6.33 2.28 13.99
C ILE A 174 7.85 2.49 13.86
N MET A 175 8.22 3.36 12.91
CA MET A 175 9.60 3.77 12.68
C MET A 175 9.66 5.29 12.59
N LEU A 176 10.10 5.93 13.66
CA LEU A 176 10.11 7.38 13.76
C LEU A 176 11.24 7.97 12.92
N ASP A 177 10.89 9.03 12.20
CA ASP A 177 11.84 9.80 11.39
C ASP A 177 12.81 10.56 12.33
N PRO A 178 14.12 10.36 12.22
CA PRO A 178 15.08 11.06 13.08
C PRO A 178 15.11 12.57 12.86
N VAL A 179 14.68 13.05 11.69
CA VAL A 179 14.61 14.47 11.33
C VAL A 179 13.28 15.10 11.78
N ASP A 180 12.19 14.33 11.72
CA ASP A 180 10.86 14.73 12.18
C ASP A 180 10.25 13.66 13.07
N PRO A 181 10.55 13.61 14.37
CA PRO A 181 10.14 12.54 15.26
C PRO A 181 8.64 12.33 15.42
N LYS A 182 7.82 13.28 14.97
CA LYS A 182 6.37 13.13 14.94
C LYS A 182 5.88 12.34 13.73
N ARG A 183 6.74 12.09 12.75
CA ARG A 183 6.44 11.34 11.54
C ARG A 183 6.79 9.87 11.70
N ASN A 184 5.87 8.99 11.32
CA ASN A 184 6.13 7.56 11.19
C ASN A 184 6.43 7.20 9.74
N LEU A 185 7.64 6.74 9.47
CA LEU A 185 8.09 6.27 8.15
C LEU A 185 7.47 4.91 7.77
N GLY A 186 6.97 4.15 8.76
CA GLY A 186 6.31 2.87 8.55
C GLY A 186 4.88 2.97 8.00
N THR A 187 4.27 4.16 7.96
CA THR A 187 2.86 4.36 7.57
C THR A 187 2.55 3.85 6.15
N ALA A 188 3.52 3.94 5.23
CA ALA A 188 3.35 3.46 3.87
C ALA A 188 3.46 1.93 3.73
N ILE A 189 3.95 1.23 4.76
CA ILE A 189 4.22 -0.21 4.72
C ILE A 189 2.97 -0.97 5.13
N SER A 190 2.46 -1.82 4.24
CA SER A 190 1.33 -2.67 4.57
C SER A 190 1.71 -3.79 5.55
N SER A 191 0.75 -4.21 6.38
CA SER A 191 0.93 -5.37 7.27
C SER A 191 1.41 -6.61 6.52
N GLN A 192 0.89 -6.85 5.31
CA GLN A 192 1.32 -7.96 4.46
C GLN A 192 2.81 -7.89 4.12
N ASN A 193 3.31 -6.72 3.71
CA ASN A 193 4.70 -6.56 3.31
C ASN A 193 5.66 -6.55 4.50
N LEU A 194 5.25 -6.02 5.65
CA LEU A 194 6.00 -6.15 6.89
C LEU A 194 6.16 -7.62 7.28
N ASN A 195 5.06 -8.36 7.39
CA ASN A 195 5.10 -9.78 7.77
C ASN A 195 5.85 -10.63 6.73
N LYS A 196 5.77 -10.26 5.45
CA LYS A 196 6.58 -10.90 4.41
C LYS A 196 8.08 -10.64 4.61
N PHE A 197 8.49 -9.43 5.00
CA PHE A 197 9.89 -9.13 5.31
C PHE A 197 10.37 -9.92 6.53
N ILE A 198 9.59 -9.97 7.60
CA ILE A 198 9.87 -10.78 8.80
C ILE A 198 10.10 -12.26 8.42
N TYR A 199 9.16 -12.85 7.70
CA TYR A 199 9.26 -14.24 7.24
C TYR A 199 10.49 -14.49 6.35
N LEU A 200 10.75 -13.61 5.38
CA LEU A 200 11.89 -13.72 4.48
C LEU A 200 13.23 -13.56 5.22
N SER A 201 13.28 -12.71 6.23
CA SER A 201 14.46 -12.51 7.08
C SER A 201 14.82 -13.79 7.83
N THR A 202 13.86 -14.38 8.52
CA THR A 202 14.04 -15.65 9.21
C THR A 202 14.42 -16.78 8.25
N LYS A 203 13.74 -16.85 7.11
CA LYS A 203 14.01 -17.87 6.09
C LYS A 203 15.42 -17.75 5.50
N PHE A 204 15.88 -16.52 5.23
CA PHE A 204 17.24 -16.29 4.71
C PHE A 204 18.30 -16.63 5.76
N LEU A 205 18.12 -16.23 7.01
CA LEU A 205 19.07 -16.51 8.08
C LEU A 205 19.23 -18.02 8.34
N ASN A 206 18.14 -18.78 8.24
CA ASN A 206 18.16 -20.23 8.39
C ASN A 206 18.78 -20.97 7.19
N ASN A 207 18.62 -20.44 5.98
CA ASN A 207 19.14 -21.06 4.76
C ASN A 207 19.52 -19.97 3.73
N PRO A 208 20.69 -19.32 3.87
CA PRO A 208 21.15 -18.28 2.97
C PRO A 208 21.30 -18.77 1.54
N SER A 209 20.76 -18.03 0.57
CA SER A 209 20.83 -18.40 -0.84
C SER A 209 20.70 -17.16 -1.74
N ASN A 210 21.41 -17.18 -2.87
CA ASN A 210 21.29 -16.16 -3.91
C ASN A 210 19.88 -16.05 -4.51
N LYS A 211 19.02 -17.06 -4.35
CA LYS A 211 17.64 -17.06 -4.80
C LYS A 211 16.82 -15.91 -4.21
N PHE A 212 17.16 -15.42 -3.02
CA PHE A 212 16.49 -14.28 -2.39
C PHE A 212 16.78 -12.94 -3.09
N PHE A 213 17.82 -12.88 -3.90
CA PHE A 213 18.24 -11.68 -4.65
C PHE A 213 17.84 -11.74 -6.13
N ILE A 214 17.12 -12.78 -6.53
CA ILE A 214 16.67 -12.99 -7.92
C ILE A 214 15.15 -13.00 -7.93
N SER A 215 14.54 -12.14 -8.75
CA SER A 215 13.08 -12.14 -8.90
C SER A 215 12.61 -13.43 -9.57
N SER A 216 11.89 -14.26 -8.84
CA SER A 216 11.30 -15.48 -9.39
C SER A 216 10.04 -15.17 -10.21
N LYS A 217 9.92 -15.75 -11.40
CA LYS A 217 8.64 -15.81 -12.11
C LYS A 217 7.70 -16.74 -11.33
N THR A 218 6.56 -16.24 -10.93
CA THR A 218 5.53 -17.07 -10.30
C THR A 218 5.02 -18.07 -11.35
N LYS A 219 5.14 -19.37 -11.10
CA LYS A 219 4.51 -20.38 -11.93
C LYS A 219 3.01 -20.37 -11.63
N PHE A 220 2.20 -20.30 -12.67
CA PHE A 220 0.75 -20.47 -12.55
C PHE A 220 0.45 -21.94 -12.26
N ASN A 221 -0.42 -22.19 -11.28
CA ASN A 221 -0.92 -23.53 -10.99
C ASN A 221 -2.36 -23.63 -11.52
N GLU A 222 -2.55 -24.38 -12.59
CA GLU A 222 -3.85 -24.54 -13.27
C GLU A 222 -4.92 -25.16 -12.36
N SER A 223 -4.54 -25.97 -11.37
CA SER A 223 -5.49 -26.58 -10.42
C SER A 223 -6.22 -25.54 -9.55
N LEU A 224 -5.79 -24.30 -9.51
CA LEU A 224 -6.46 -23.21 -8.78
C LEU A 224 -7.50 -22.46 -9.63
N SER A 225 -7.61 -22.77 -10.93
CA SER A 225 -8.46 -22.01 -11.87
C SER A 225 -9.95 -22.13 -11.56
N ASP A 226 -10.41 -23.26 -11.02
CA ASP A 226 -11.81 -23.54 -10.81
C ASP A 226 -12.48 -22.63 -9.78
N ASN A 227 -11.71 -22.14 -8.81
CA ASN A 227 -12.19 -21.25 -7.75
C ASN A 227 -11.73 -19.80 -7.92
N LEU A 228 -11.21 -19.43 -9.11
CA LEU A 228 -10.80 -18.08 -9.42
C LEU A 228 -11.93 -17.25 -10.01
N ILE A 229 -12.09 -16.04 -9.47
CA ILE A 229 -12.93 -15.00 -10.05
C ILE A 229 -12.03 -13.86 -10.52
N LEU A 230 -12.27 -13.46 -11.77
CA LEU A 230 -11.63 -12.31 -12.39
C LEU A 230 -12.70 -11.23 -12.64
N VAL A 231 -12.56 -10.09 -11.99
CA VAL A 231 -13.34 -8.89 -12.29
C VAL A 231 -12.44 -7.96 -13.10
N TYR A 232 -12.61 -8.01 -14.42
CA TYR A 232 -11.85 -7.21 -15.38
C TYR A 232 -12.60 -5.93 -15.70
N PHE A 233 -11.86 -4.82 -15.84
CA PHE A 233 -12.43 -3.53 -16.22
C PHE A 233 -11.40 -2.65 -16.93
N LYS A 234 -11.91 -1.68 -17.68
CA LYS A 234 -11.15 -0.60 -18.29
C LYS A 234 -11.26 0.67 -17.47
N HIS A 235 -10.28 1.56 -17.61
CA HIS A 235 -10.29 2.85 -16.93
C HIS A 235 -9.58 3.90 -17.80
N ASP A 236 -9.87 5.16 -17.53
CA ASP A 236 -9.18 6.26 -18.17
C ASP A 236 -7.72 6.34 -17.71
N LYS A 237 -6.84 6.87 -18.55
CA LYS A 237 -5.44 7.10 -18.20
C LYS A 237 -5.35 8.08 -17.04
N LYS A 238 -4.65 7.68 -15.98
CA LYS A 238 -4.44 8.47 -14.75
C LYS A 238 -2.98 8.41 -14.34
N THR A 239 -2.57 9.29 -13.43
CA THR A 239 -1.27 9.12 -12.76
C THR A 239 -1.27 7.82 -11.96
N ILE A 240 -0.11 7.18 -11.85
CA ILE A 240 0.02 5.86 -11.19
C ILE A 240 -0.54 5.89 -9.77
N ASP A 241 -0.23 6.93 -8.99
CA ASP A 241 -0.68 7.03 -7.60
C ASP A 241 -2.20 7.21 -7.50
N THR A 242 -2.80 8.05 -8.35
CA THR A 242 -4.26 8.21 -8.42
C THR A 242 -4.93 6.90 -8.82
N LEU A 243 -4.41 6.22 -9.85
CA LEU A 243 -4.92 4.94 -10.31
C LEU A 243 -4.89 3.90 -9.18
N TRP A 244 -3.72 3.69 -8.58
CA TRP A 244 -3.56 2.66 -7.55
C TRP A 244 -4.29 3.00 -6.25
N GLY A 245 -4.43 4.28 -5.91
CA GLY A 245 -5.29 4.73 -4.81
C GLY A 245 -6.75 4.31 -5.03
N GLN A 246 -7.28 4.54 -6.23
CA GLN A 246 -8.64 4.14 -6.60
C GLN A 246 -8.80 2.62 -6.69
N LEU A 247 -7.84 1.92 -7.31
CA LEU A 247 -7.85 0.46 -7.41
C LEU A 247 -7.87 -0.20 -6.03
N ARG A 248 -7.02 0.23 -5.11
CA ARG A 248 -6.97 -0.33 -3.76
C ARG A 248 -8.25 -0.08 -2.97
N ARG A 249 -8.80 1.13 -3.05
CA ARG A 249 -10.07 1.44 -2.39
C ARG A 249 -11.20 0.55 -2.91
N SER A 250 -11.36 0.45 -4.23
CA SER A 250 -12.37 -0.38 -4.88
C SER A 250 -12.18 -1.86 -4.57
N PHE A 251 -10.93 -2.33 -4.62
CA PHE A 251 -10.57 -3.71 -4.30
C PHE A 251 -10.92 -4.10 -2.86
N ASN A 252 -10.57 -3.26 -1.89
CA ASN A 252 -10.89 -3.50 -0.48
C ASN A 252 -12.41 -3.51 -0.26
N HIS A 253 -13.13 -2.59 -0.90
CA HIS A 253 -14.59 -2.57 -0.84
C HIS A 253 -15.19 -3.84 -1.42
N THR A 254 -14.74 -4.26 -2.61
CA THR A 254 -15.19 -5.51 -3.26
C THR A 254 -14.89 -6.72 -2.39
N SER A 255 -13.68 -6.84 -1.85
CA SER A 255 -13.30 -7.95 -0.96
C SER A 255 -14.21 -8.02 0.28
N ASN A 256 -14.47 -6.87 0.92
CA ASN A 256 -15.38 -6.79 2.05
C ASN A 256 -16.83 -7.15 1.67
N TYR A 257 -17.27 -6.75 0.49
CA TYR A 257 -18.60 -7.08 -0.01
C TYR A 257 -18.77 -8.57 -0.22
N LEU A 258 -17.77 -9.25 -0.81
CA LEU A 258 -17.76 -10.70 -0.96
C LEU A 258 -17.86 -11.39 0.41
N SER A 259 -17.04 -11.00 1.36
CA SER A 259 -17.03 -11.55 2.71
C SER A 259 -18.36 -11.33 3.46
N LYS A 260 -18.97 -10.15 3.34
CA LYS A 260 -20.29 -9.84 3.92
C LYS A 260 -21.41 -10.70 3.34
N ASN A 261 -21.25 -11.18 2.10
CA ASN A 261 -22.18 -12.11 1.46
C ASN A 261 -21.80 -13.59 1.67
N ASN A 262 -20.89 -13.86 2.61
CA ASN A 262 -20.43 -15.21 2.98
C ASN A 262 -19.61 -15.95 1.90
N PHE A 263 -19.01 -15.22 0.95
CA PHE A 263 -18.01 -15.79 0.06
C PHE A 263 -16.65 -15.60 0.69
N ASN A 264 -16.05 -16.70 1.16
CA ASN A 264 -14.75 -16.66 1.82
C ASN A 264 -13.63 -16.45 0.81
N VAL A 265 -12.90 -15.32 0.94
CA VAL A 265 -11.78 -14.98 0.08
C VAL A 265 -10.51 -15.57 0.70
N ILE A 266 -9.95 -16.61 0.07
CA ILE A 266 -8.69 -17.25 0.50
C ILE A 266 -7.49 -16.35 0.16
N ARG A 267 -7.49 -15.82 -1.06
CA ARG A 267 -6.43 -14.95 -1.55
C ARG A 267 -6.97 -13.99 -2.60
N SER A 268 -6.40 -12.80 -2.65
CA SER A 268 -6.79 -11.83 -3.65
C SER A 268 -5.62 -10.95 -4.07
N THR A 269 -5.70 -10.36 -5.27
CA THR A 269 -4.69 -9.45 -5.79
C THR A 269 -5.28 -8.52 -6.85
N ILE A 270 -4.57 -7.42 -7.09
CA ILE A 270 -4.86 -6.48 -8.18
C ILE A 270 -3.83 -6.72 -9.28
N SER A 271 -4.28 -6.75 -10.54
CA SER A 271 -3.44 -6.72 -11.73
C SER A 271 -3.78 -5.49 -12.54
N SER A 272 -2.79 -4.79 -13.06
CA SER A 272 -2.97 -3.61 -13.91
C SER A 272 -1.82 -3.50 -14.90
N ASN A 273 -2.14 -3.02 -16.13
CA ASN A 273 -1.12 -2.62 -17.09
C ASN A 273 -0.63 -1.16 -16.85
N ASP A 274 -1.17 -0.50 -15.80
CA ASP A 274 -0.89 0.90 -15.42
C ASP A 274 -1.29 1.94 -16.51
N ILE A 275 -2.02 1.54 -17.53
CA ILE A 275 -2.42 2.39 -18.65
C ILE A 275 -3.94 2.57 -18.66
N ASP A 276 -4.69 1.49 -18.96
CA ASP A 276 -6.12 1.54 -19.21
C ASP A 276 -6.87 0.26 -18.81
N GLN A 277 -6.17 -0.78 -18.35
CA GLN A 277 -6.75 -2.09 -18.04
C GLN A 277 -6.31 -2.59 -16.68
N SER A 278 -7.27 -3.04 -15.90
CA SER A 278 -7.04 -3.61 -14.58
C SER A 278 -7.98 -4.76 -14.29
N ALA A 279 -7.61 -5.60 -13.33
CA ALA A 279 -8.44 -6.69 -12.86
C ALA A 279 -8.27 -6.89 -11.36
N PHE A 280 -9.36 -7.24 -10.69
CA PHE A 280 -9.34 -7.82 -9.36
C PHE A 280 -9.45 -9.33 -9.49
N ILE A 281 -8.56 -10.04 -8.83
CA ILE A 281 -8.46 -11.49 -8.87
C ILE A 281 -8.71 -12.00 -7.47
N PHE A 282 -9.71 -12.87 -7.31
CA PHE A 282 -10.08 -13.48 -6.04
C PHE A 282 -10.03 -15.00 -6.18
N LEU A 283 -9.29 -15.65 -5.31
CA LEU A 283 -9.41 -17.09 -5.07
C LEU A 283 -10.37 -17.29 -3.91
N LEU A 284 -11.48 -17.95 -4.17
CA LEU A 284 -12.54 -18.19 -3.20
C LEU A 284 -12.51 -19.63 -2.72
N GLU A 285 -13.00 -19.88 -1.51
CA GLU A 285 -13.18 -21.22 -1.00
C GLU A 285 -14.27 -21.96 -1.79
N ASN A 286 -15.38 -21.25 -2.10
CA ASN A 286 -16.50 -21.79 -2.86
C ASN A 286 -17.07 -20.74 -3.82
N LEU A 287 -17.44 -21.14 -5.02
CA LEU A 287 -18.16 -20.30 -5.99
C LEU A 287 -19.66 -20.29 -5.79
N SER A 288 -20.19 -21.24 -5.04
CA SER A 288 -21.58 -21.32 -4.62
C SER A 288 -21.69 -21.72 -3.16
N ILE A 289 -22.67 -21.16 -2.51
CA ILE A 289 -22.98 -21.38 -1.10
C ILE A 289 -24.43 -21.84 -0.96
N SER A 290 -24.83 -22.27 0.25
CA SER A 290 -26.21 -22.72 0.49
C SER A 290 -27.25 -21.72 -0.01
N ASN A 291 -28.34 -22.20 -0.59
CA ASN A 291 -29.49 -21.39 -1.01
C ASN A 291 -30.21 -20.70 0.16
N THR A 292 -29.91 -21.11 1.38
CA THR A 292 -30.47 -20.54 2.60
C THR A 292 -29.38 -20.00 3.52
N ARG A 293 -29.74 -19.07 4.39
CA ARG A 293 -28.89 -18.51 5.43
C ARG A 293 -29.59 -18.52 6.77
N LEU A 294 -28.80 -18.73 7.82
CA LEU A 294 -29.22 -18.49 9.19
C LEU A 294 -29.22 -17.01 9.48
N HIS A 295 -30.33 -16.48 9.99
CA HIS A 295 -30.45 -15.14 10.51
C HIS A 295 -30.71 -15.22 12.01
N ILE A 296 -29.68 -14.84 12.81
CA ILE A 296 -29.74 -14.92 14.27
C ILE A 296 -30.45 -13.69 14.80
N GLY A 297 -31.42 -13.87 15.62
CA GLY A 297 -32.21 -12.85 16.29
C GLY A 297 -31.84 -12.66 17.76
N PRO A 298 -32.69 -11.94 18.51
CA PRO A 298 -32.46 -11.67 19.93
C PRO A 298 -32.65 -12.93 20.77
N SER A 299 -32.22 -12.85 22.03
CA SER A 299 -32.53 -13.87 23.03
C SER A 299 -34.05 -13.91 23.30
N SER A 300 -34.60 -15.10 23.48
CA SER A 300 -36.06 -15.34 23.60
C SER A 300 -36.70 -14.60 24.79
N HIS A 301 -35.93 -14.33 25.86
CA HIS A 301 -36.44 -13.57 27.01
C HIS A 301 -36.63 -12.05 26.70
N MET A 302 -36.07 -11.54 25.62
CA MET A 302 -36.27 -10.18 25.13
C MET A 302 -37.58 -10.11 24.33
N LYS A 303 -38.71 -10.02 25.03
CA LYS A 303 -40.05 -10.20 24.44
C LYS A 303 -40.34 -9.26 23.26
N ASN A 304 -40.12 -7.95 23.48
CA ASN A 304 -40.45 -6.93 22.46
C ASN A 304 -39.58 -7.08 21.21
N GLU A 305 -38.27 -7.29 21.42
CA GLU A 305 -37.30 -7.49 20.34
C GLU A 305 -37.59 -8.78 19.58
N SER A 306 -38.00 -9.86 20.26
CA SER A 306 -38.36 -11.14 19.65
C SER A 306 -39.61 -11.00 18.79
N ILE A 307 -40.65 -10.30 19.25
CA ILE A 307 -41.83 -10.00 18.47
C ILE A 307 -41.50 -9.17 17.25
N ALA A 308 -40.73 -8.11 17.43
CA ALA A 308 -40.29 -7.23 16.34
C ALA A 308 -39.46 -8.00 15.29
N PHE A 309 -38.55 -8.88 15.75
CA PHE A 309 -37.75 -9.74 14.87
C PHE A 309 -38.64 -10.66 14.00
N ILE A 310 -39.62 -11.33 14.59
CA ILE A 310 -40.55 -12.19 13.87
C ILE A 310 -41.37 -11.37 12.86
N GLN A 311 -41.97 -10.27 13.29
CA GLN A 311 -42.79 -9.41 12.42
C GLN A 311 -41.97 -8.89 11.22
N LYS A 312 -40.74 -8.41 11.45
CA LYS A 312 -39.85 -7.90 10.39
C LYS A 312 -39.46 -8.98 9.38
N ASN A 313 -39.24 -10.21 9.86
CA ASN A 313 -38.67 -11.27 9.03
C ASN A 313 -39.72 -12.26 8.53
N LYS A 314 -41.01 -12.22 8.97
CA LYS A 314 -42.06 -13.18 8.66
C LYS A 314 -42.23 -13.46 7.16
N ARG A 315 -42.13 -12.43 6.32
CA ARG A 315 -42.31 -12.56 4.86
C ARG A 315 -41.11 -13.17 4.15
N GLN A 316 -39.91 -13.09 4.75
CA GLN A 316 -38.66 -13.53 4.14
C GLN A 316 -38.16 -14.87 4.71
N SER A 317 -38.73 -15.33 5.81
CA SER A 317 -38.23 -16.52 6.50
C SER A 317 -39.05 -17.77 6.15
N LEU A 318 -38.32 -18.85 5.88
CA LEU A 318 -38.89 -20.17 5.67
C LEU A 318 -39.36 -20.83 6.98
N SER A 319 -38.63 -20.55 8.08
CA SER A 319 -38.93 -21.07 9.42
C SER A 319 -38.31 -20.20 10.51
N PHE A 320 -38.86 -20.35 11.74
CA PHE A 320 -38.32 -19.76 12.97
C PHE A 320 -38.18 -20.85 14.04
N TRP A 321 -37.12 -20.75 14.86
CA TRP A 321 -36.92 -21.62 16.02
C TRP A 321 -36.04 -20.93 17.07
N ILE A 322 -36.00 -21.50 18.26
CA ILE A 322 -35.06 -21.08 19.31
C ILE A 322 -33.93 -22.10 19.34
N ASN A 323 -32.67 -21.62 19.28
CA ASN A 323 -31.49 -22.49 19.35
C ASN A 323 -31.13 -22.86 20.79
N SER A 324 -30.09 -23.72 20.96
CA SER A 324 -29.56 -24.12 22.27
C SER A 324 -29.16 -23.00 23.19
N ASP A 325 -28.75 -21.85 22.64
CA ASP A 325 -28.31 -20.68 23.38
C ASP A 325 -29.49 -19.74 23.77
N GLY A 326 -30.72 -20.18 23.51
CA GLY A 326 -31.95 -19.43 23.80
C GLY A 326 -32.19 -18.24 22.86
N LYS A 327 -31.54 -18.21 21.69
CA LYS A 327 -31.71 -17.15 20.67
C LYS A 327 -32.75 -17.55 19.65
N LEU A 328 -33.56 -16.59 19.26
CA LEU A 328 -34.52 -16.74 18.16
C LEU A 328 -33.75 -16.75 16.83
N ASN A 329 -33.97 -17.73 16.00
CA ASN A 329 -33.35 -17.87 14.70
C ASN A 329 -34.39 -17.90 13.59
N SER A 330 -34.03 -17.48 12.40
CA SER A 330 -34.82 -17.68 11.20
C SER A 330 -33.98 -18.25 10.05
N LEU A 331 -34.58 -19.12 9.27
CA LEU A 331 -34.00 -19.61 8.02
C LEU A 331 -34.52 -18.74 6.88
N GLN A 332 -33.64 -18.11 6.15
CA GLN A 332 -33.98 -17.22 5.06
C GLN A 332 -33.37 -17.69 3.74
N PRO A 333 -34.06 -17.56 2.60
CA PRO A 333 -33.42 -17.76 1.29
C PRO A 333 -32.31 -16.71 1.07
N ARG A 334 -31.27 -17.14 0.35
CA ARG A 334 -30.23 -16.20 -0.13
C ARG A 334 -30.66 -15.65 -1.48
N GLN A 335 -30.44 -14.36 -1.65
CA GLN A 335 -30.70 -13.70 -2.93
C GLN A 335 -29.69 -14.14 -4.00
N TYR A 336 -28.41 -14.28 -3.61
CA TYR A 336 -27.32 -14.65 -4.50
C TYR A 336 -26.51 -15.82 -3.92
N PRO A 337 -26.93 -17.08 -4.16
CA PRO A 337 -26.16 -18.23 -3.71
C PRO A 337 -24.93 -18.52 -4.57
N ARG A 338 -24.86 -17.99 -5.80
CA ARG A 338 -23.70 -18.11 -6.70
C ARG A 338 -22.97 -16.79 -6.82
N ILE A 339 -21.64 -16.83 -6.75
CA ILE A 339 -20.79 -15.64 -6.83
C ILE A 339 -20.99 -14.83 -8.12
N LYS A 340 -21.21 -15.52 -9.25
CA LYS A 340 -21.45 -14.87 -10.54
C LYS A 340 -22.70 -13.98 -10.49
N ASP A 341 -23.78 -14.48 -9.89
CA ASP A 341 -25.04 -13.73 -9.80
C ASP A 341 -24.87 -12.51 -8.87
N LEU A 342 -24.14 -12.66 -7.77
CA LEU A 342 -23.81 -11.57 -6.85
C LEU A 342 -23.03 -10.46 -7.55
N ILE A 343 -21.96 -10.80 -8.25
CA ILE A 343 -21.10 -9.82 -8.93
C ILE A 343 -21.86 -9.15 -10.08
N THR A 344 -22.57 -9.91 -10.92
CA THR A 344 -23.34 -9.37 -12.05
C THR A 344 -24.42 -8.40 -11.58
N SER A 345 -25.16 -8.76 -10.54
CA SER A 345 -26.17 -7.87 -9.95
C SER A 345 -25.55 -6.60 -9.38
N SER A 346 -24.39 -6.71 -8.78
CA SER A 346 -23.68 -5.58 -8.14
C SER A 346 -23.08 -4.61 -9.15
N ILE A 347 -22.65 -5.08 -10.32
CA ILE A 347 -22.19 -4.24 -11.42
C ILE A 347 -23.36 -3.44 -12.00
N ASN A 348 -24.53 -4.08 -12.13
CA ASN A 348 -25.73 -3.47 -12.72
C ASN A 348 -26.47 -2.52 -11.77
N SER A 349 -26.24 -2.62 -10.46
CA SER A 349 -26.87 -1.78 -9.45
C SER A 349 -25.89 -0.73 -8.91
N ASN A 350 -26.15 0.52 -9.26
CA ASN A 350 -25.51 1.76 -8.74
C ASN A 350 -24.31 1.58 -7.77
N ASN A 351 -23.20 1.07 -8.32
CA ASN A 351 -21.87 1.07 -7.66
C ASN A 351 -21.79 0.33 -6.29
N VAL A 352 -22.54 -0.76 -6.10
CA VAL A 352 -22.48 -1.57 -4.87
C VAL A 352 -21.07 -2.13 -4.60
N LEU A 353 -20.29 -2.37 -5.65
CA LEU A 353 -18.89 -2.80 -5.51
C LEU A 353 -17.94 -1.65 -5.11
N GLY A 354 -18.44 -0.42 -4.97
CA GLY A 354 -17.60 0.74 -4.59
C GLY A 354 -16.47 1.04 -5.59
N ILE A 355 -16.70 0.70 -6.86
CA ILE A 355 -15.73 0.98 -7.92
C ILE A 355 -15.63 2.49 -8.10
N ALA A 356 -14.42 3.02 -8.07
CA ALA A 356 -14.20 4.46 -8.15
C ALA A 356 -14.66 5.03 -9.50
N PRO A 357 -15.11 6.29 -9.55
CA PRO A 357 -15.49 6.95 -10.81
C PRO A 357 -14.36 6.88 -11.85
N GLY A 358 -14.72 6.61 -13.12
CA GLY A 358 -13.76 6.46 -14.22
C GLY A 358 -13.16 5.06 -14.36
N ILE A 359 -13.62 4.10 -13.58
CA ILE A 359 -13.42 2.65 -13.80
C ILE A 359 -14.72 2.11 -14.40
N LYS A 360 -14.66 1.60 -15.64
CA LYS A 360 -15.82 1.13 -16.42
C LYS A 360 -15.75 -0.38 -16.63
#